data_10b715e81b80e8306e623e5acf1de2a7
#
_entry.id   10b715e81b80e8306e623e5acf1de2a7
#
_cell.length_a   1.000
_cell.length_b   1.000
_cell.length_c   1.000
_cell.angle_alpha   90.00
_cell.angle_beta   90.00
_cell.angle_gamma   90.00
#
_symmetry.space_group_name_H-M   'P 1'
#
loop_
_entity.id
_entity.type
_entity.pdbx_description
1 polymer ?
#
loop_
_entity_poly.entity_id
_entity_poly.type
_entity_poly.pdbx_seq_one_letter_code
_entity_poly.pdbx_strand_id
1 'polypeptide(L)'
;MRGCPRSRLSMPIPTAAAAPIVGHVPLTLVTRGSAVECVHMGSVAVVDADGRILYAAGDPESLTFTRSALKPLQALPFVAAGGVERFGYSPPEVALLCASHGGEPRHVDAVAAMLAKAGNTAADLQCGTHAPKYFDTLGDVPPPPPYSPLAHNCSGKHSGMLAHCTACGYTKHDYLAFDHPLQQAIRTAVAHATSVPEVALVAGVDGCSAPNYAVPLRNLALAFARLAEGADDPRYGGAPRTLAAAMTAHPEMVSGAGRSDLALMRAGRGDWVTKIGAEGVQAIGVRSRGWGIAVKVADGNPRGLHPATVAVLDQLGLLDADARAALAGLGRPQLRNCRGTVTGEARAAVVLDKASRRLNARPRVAAE
;
A
#
# COMPACT_ATOMS: atom_id res chain seq x y z
N MET A 1 19.71 32.71 -23.83
CA MET A 1 19.36 32.17 -22.53
C MET A 1 18.05 32.80 -22.08
N ARG A 2 16.94 32.10 -22.20
CA ARG A 2 15.64 32.57 -21.68
C ARG A 2 15.20 31.51 -20.65
N GLY A 3 15.14 31.93 -19.37
CA GLY A 3 14.77 31.08 -18.25
C GLY A 3 13.33 30.58 -18.38
N CYS A 4 13.15 29.30 -18.25
CA CYS A 4 11.87 28.65 -18.13
C CYS A 4 11.24 29.06 -16.78
N PRO A 5 10.01 29.59 -16.73
CA PRO A 5 9.35 29.87 -15.45
C PRO A 5 9.00 28.55 -14.76
N ARG A 6 9.65 28.27 -13.64
CA ARG A 6 9.23 27.22 -12.71
C ARG A 6 7.91 27.67 -12.08
N SER A 7 6.78 27.15 -12.54
CA SER A 7 5.51 27.29 -11.85
C SER A 7 5.62 26.53 -10.51
N ARG A 8 5.84 27.29 -9.44
CA ARG A 8 5.71 26.78 -8.07
C ARG A 8 4.21 26.60 -7.82
N LEU A 9 3.71 25.40 -7.97
CA LEU A 9 2.47 24.97 -7.35
C LEU A 9 2.74 24.84 -5.82
N SER A 10 2.83 25.98 -5.14
CA SER A 10 2.75 25.98 -3.69
C SER A 10 1.28 25.98 -3.30
N MET A 11 0.73 24.79 -3.06
CA MET A 11 -0.48 24.73 -2.25
C MET A 11 -0.11 25.32 -0.88
N PRO A 12 -0.91 26.27 -0.34
CA PRO A 12 -0.72 26.72 1.04
C PRO A 12 -0.86 25.48 1.92
N ILE A 13 0.16 25.17 2.73
CA ILE A 13 0.04 24.17 3.79
C ILE A 13 -0.99 24.77 4.75
N PRO A 14 -2.20 24.19 4.88
CA PRO A 14 -3.14 24.65 5.87
C PRO A 14 -2.44 24.52 7.22
N THR A 15 -2.47 25.54 8.05
CA THR A 15 -2.12 25.41 9.47
C THR A 15 -3.12 24.39 10.03
N ALA A 16 -2.70 23.14 10.10
CA ALA A 16 -3.52 22.09 10.65
C ALA A 16 -3.78 22.47 12.12
N ALA A 17 -5.03 22.77 12.43
CA ALA A 17 -5.48 22.69 13.83
C ALA A 17 -5.02 21.32 14.33
N ALA A 18 -4.35 21.28 15.49
CA ALA A 18 -3.85 20.04 16.06
C ALA A 18 -4.98 19.01 16.05
N ALA A 19 -4.91 18.05 15.14
CA ALA A 19 -5.87 16.95 15.13
C ALA A 19 -5.79 16.29 16.52
N PRO A 20 -6.90 15.96 17.17
CA PRO A 20 -6.87 15.29 18.45
C PRO A 20 -5.99 14.05 18.31
N ILE A 21 -5.08 13.85 19.28
CA ILE A 21 -4.30 12.62 19.34
C ILE A 21 -5.31 11.49 19.45
N VAL A 22 -5.42 10.76 18.39
CA VAL A 22 -6.32 9.63 18.25
C VAL A 22 -5.96 8.60 19.31
N GLY A 23 -6.93 7.84 19.83
CA GLY A 23 -6.73 6.81 20.83
C GLY A 23 -5.89 5.63 20.33
N HIS A 24 -4.65 5.89 19.89
CA HIS A 24 -3.69 4.85 19.55
C HIS A 24 -3.29 4.06 20.81
N VAL A 25 -3.01 2.76 20.61
CA VAL A 25 -2.54 1.84 21.65
C VAL A 25 -1.13 1.34 21.33
N PRO A 26 -0.39 0.79 22.31
CA PRO A 26 0.89 0.14 22.04
C PRO A 26 0.70 -1.03 21.06
N LEU A 27 1.39 -0.97 19.90
CA LEU A 27 1.39 -2.04 18.93
C LEU A 27 2.65 -2.91 19.02
N THR A 28 3.80 -2.27 19.28
CA THR A 28 5.10 -2.95 19.32
C THR A 28 6.00 -2.31 20.38
N LEU A 29 6.66 -3.16 21.15
CA LEU A 29 7.70 -2.79 22.11
C LEU A 29 9.06 -3.13 21.53
N VAL A 30 10.02 -2.22 21.72
CA VAL A 30 11.43 -2.45 21.41
C VAL A 30 12.18 -2.53 22.72
N THR A 31 13.00 -3.57 22.91
CA THR A 31 13.73 -3.77 24.15
C THR A 31 15.23 -3.51 23.97
N ARG A 32 15.88 -3.19 25.10
CA ARG A 32 17.32 -3.29 25.26
C ARG A 32 17.59 -4.17 26.48
N GLY A 33 18.17 -5.35 26.23
CA GLY A 33 18.16 -6.40 27.25
C GLY A 33 16.72 -6.74 27.66
N SER A 34 16.43 -6.71 28.95
CA SER A 34 15.10 -6.98 29.52
C SER A 34 14.18 -5.75 29.61
N ALA A 35 14.73 -4.54 29.44
CA ALA A 35 13.97 -3.29 29.57
C ALA A 35 13.33 -2.84 28.26
N VAL A 36 12.15 -2.24 28.34
CA VAL A 36 11.51 -1.57 27.20
C VAL A 36 12.22 -0.24 26.94
N GLU A 37 12.74 -0.06 25.74
CA GLU A 37 13.45 1.16 25.31
C GLU A 37 12.55 2.06 24.47
N CYS A 38 11.70 1.49 23.56
CA CYS A 38 10.78 2.25 22.73
C CYS A 38 9.41 1.57 22.67
N VAL A 39 8.38 2.40 22.45
CA VAL A 39 7.01 1.94 22.22
C VAL A 39 6.50 2.54 20.91
N HIS A 40 6.10 1.69 19.97
CA HIS A 40 5.42 2.12 18.75
C HIS A 40 3.91 2.05 18.98
N MET A 41 3.25 3.22 18.94
CA MET A 41 1.81 3.37 19.09
C MET A 41 1.11 3.27 17.74
N GLY A 42 -0.17 2.86 17.73
CA GLY A 42 -0.93 2.82 16.48
C GLY A 42 -2.33 2.25 16.63
N SER A 43 -2.93 1.92 15.50
CA SER A 43 -4.29 1.37 15.44
C SER A 43 -4.37 0.24 14.42
N VAL A 44 -5.35 -0.64 14.65
CA VAL A 44 -5.68 -1.78 13.79
C VAL A 44 -7.18 -1.79 13.56
N ALA A 45 -7.59 -2.05 12.32
CA ALA A 45 -8.97 -2.33 11.95
C ALA A 45 -9.06 -3.65 11.20
N VAL A 46 -10.00 -4.51 11.59
CA VAL A 46 -10.37 -5.74 10.88
C VAL A 46 -11.84 -5.66 10.56
N VAL A 47 -12.20 -5.74 9.28
CA VAL A 47 -13.58 -5.61 8.81
C VAL A 47 -13.97 -6.74 7.85
N ASP A 48 -15.27 -6.98 7.69
CA ASP A 48 -15.81 -7.79 6.60
C ASP A 48 -16.03 -6.96 5.32
N ALA A 49 -16.46 -7.61 4.25
CA ALA A 49 -16.70 -6.97 2.95
C ALA A 49 -17.87 -5.95 2.95
N ASP A 50 -18.72 -5.98 3.96
CA ASP A 50 -19.80 -5.01 4.18
C ASP A 50 -19.31 -3.78 5.00
N GLY A 51 -18.08 -3.80 5.47
CA GLY A 51 -17.47 -2.74 6.28
C GLY A 51 -17.83 -2.79 7.76
N ARG A 52 -18.37 -3.92 8.24
CA ARG A 52 -18.60 -4.13 9.66
C ARG A 52 -17.26 -4.43 10.35
N ILE A 53 -16.96 -3.68 11.41
CA ILE A 53 -15.78 -3.95 12.23
C ILE A 53 -15.96 -5.28 12.98
N LEU A 54 -15.02 -6.19 12.82
CA LEU A 54 -14.95 -7.47 13.49
C LEU A 54 -14.05 -7.42 14.72
N TYR A 55 -12.86 -6.82 14.55
CA TYR A 55 -11.88 -6.58 15.60
C TYR A 55 -11.22 -5.23 15.41
N ALA A 56 -10.72 -4.65 16.49
CA ALA A 56 -9.95 -3.42 16.45
C ALA A 56 -8.94 -3.38 17.59
N ALA A 57 -7.89 -2.54 17.41
CA ALA A 57 -7.05 -2.06 18.49
C ALA A 57 -6.81 -0.56 18.26
N GLY A 58 -6.88 0.25 19.31
CA GLY A 58 -6.83 1.69 19.17
C GLY A 58 -8.06 2.26 18.44
N ASP A 59 -7.87 3.22 17.56
CA ASP A 59 -8.96 3.90 16.85
C ASP A 59 -9.05 3.47 15.37
N PRO A 60 -10.04 2.65 14.98
CA PRO A 60 -10.25 2.26 13.59
C PRO A 60 -10.74 3.41 12.68
N GLU A 61 -11.21 4.52 13.26
CA GLU A 61 -11.61 5.72 12.53
C GLU A 61 -10.46 6.70 12.28
N SER A 62 -9.25 6.39 12.77
CA SER A 62 -8.08 7.26 12.58
C SER A 62 -7.84 7.54 11.10
N LEU A 63 -7.83 8.83 10.73
CA LEU A 63 -7.57 9.27 9.36
C LEU A 63 -6.13 8.89 8.98
N THR A 64 -5.98 8.11 7.92
CA THR A 64 -4.71 7.51 7.53
C THR A 64 -4.44 7.76 6.06
N PHE A 65 -3.32 8.43 5.74
CA PHE A 65 -2.82 8.46 4.37
C PHE A 65 -2.45 7.05 3.94
N THR A 66 -3.09 6.58 2.87
CA THR A 66 -2.96 5.19 2.40
C THR A 66 -1.58 4.87 1.83
N ARG A 67 -0.90 5.91 1.34
CA ARG A 67 0.40 5.80 0.68
C ARG A 67 0.37 4.69 -0.38
N SER A 68 1.40 3.88 -0.48
CA SER A 68 1.47 2.81 -1.47
C SER A 68 0.45 1.66 -1.28
N ALA A 69 -0.29 1.61 -0.17
CA ALA A 69 -1.42 0.68 -0.04
C ALA A 69 -2.56 1.02 -1.01
N LEU A 70 -2.59 2.26 -1.53
CA LEU A 70 -3.58 2.70 -2.52
C LEU A 70 -3.41 2.09 -3.92
N LYS A 71 -2.23 1.56 -4.26
CA LYS A 71 -1.88 1.22 -5.65
C LYS A 71 -2.83 0.24 -6.35
N PRO A 72 -3.35 -0.82 -5.71
CA PRO A 72 -4.35 -1.67 -6.34
C PRO A 72 -5.61 -0.89 -6.75
N LEU A 73 -6.04 0.08 -5.93
CA LEU A 73 -7.20 0.91 -6.24
C LEU A 73 -6.92 1.92 -7.36
N GLN A 74 -5.67 2.40 -7.47
CA GLN A 74 -5.24 3.29 -8.56
C GLN A 74 -5.20 2.56 -9.92
N ALA A 75 -5.06 1.23 -9.92
CA ALA A 75 -5.04 0.41 -11.13
C ALA A 75 -6.45 0.05 -11.64
N LEU A 76 -7.50 0.16 -10.80
CA LEU A 76 -8.88 -0.22 -11.16
C LEU A 76 -9.38 0.42 -12.44
N PRO A 77 -9.24 1.75 -12.68
CA PRO A 77 -9.76 2.36 -13.91
C PRO A 77 -9.12 1.80 -15.17
N PHE A 78 -7.82 1.54 -15.16
CA PHE A 78 -7.08 0.97 -16.28
C PHE A 78 -7.55 -0.46 -16.61
N VAL A 79 -7.65 -1.31 -15.58
CA VAL A 79 -8.05 -2.71 -15.76
C VAL A 79 -9.50 -2.80 -16.20
N ALA A 80 -10.40 -2.05 -15.56
CA ALA A 80 -11.83 -2.04 -15.91
C ALA A 80 -12.11 -1.48 -17.32
N ALA A 81 -11.25 -0.61 -17.83
CA ALA A 81 -11.33 -0.11 -19.21
C ALA A 81 -10.77 -1.10 -20.28
N GLY A 82 -10.44 -2.34 -19.89
CA GLY A 82 -9.87 -3.33 -20.80
C GLY A 82 -8.42 -3.06 -21.19
N GLY A 83 -7.70 -2.29 -20.37
CA GLY A 83 -6.32 -1.91 -20.67
C GLY A 83 -5.35 -3.09 -20.67
N VAL A 84 -5.61 -4.11 -19.88
CA VAL A 84 -4.80 -5.34 -19.81
C VAL A 84 -4.82 -6.06 -21.15
N GLU A 85 -6.00 -6.30 -21.69
CA GLU A 85 -6.21 -6.98 -22.98
C GLU A 85 -5.73 -6.12 -24.14
N ARG A 86 -6.04 -4.83 -24.12
CA ARG A 86 -5.67 -3.88 -25.17
C ARG A 86 -4.18 -3.81 -25.42
N PHE A 87 -3.38 -3.82 -24.37
CA PHE A 87 -1.91 -3.73 -24.46
C PHE A 87 -1.21 -5.08 -24.28
N GLY A 88 -1.96 -6.19 -24.11
CA GLY A 88 -1.40 -7.51 -23.93
C GLY A 88 -0.51 -7.62 -22.68
N TYR A 89 -0.94 -7.05 -21.54
CA TYR A 89 -0.19 -7.17 -20.30
C TYR A 89 -0.30 -8.58 -19.72
N SER A 90 0.84 -9.18 -19.43
CA SER A 90 0.94 -10.48 -18.77
C SER A 90 0.59 -10.37 -17.27
N PRO A 91 0.26 -11.49 -16.58
CA PRO A 91 -0.02 -11.47 -15.15
C PRO A 91 1.08 -10.83 -14.28
N PRO A 92 2.39 -11.07 -14.53
CA PRO A 92 3.47 -10.33 -13.83
C PRO A 92 3.42 -8.81 -14.04
N GLU A 93 3.10 -8.34 -15.24
CA GLU A 93 2.97 -6.91 -15.54
C GLU A 93 1.72 -6.30 -14.86
N VAL A 94 0.63 -7.07 -14.78
CA VAL A 94 -0.56 -6.66 -14.01
C VAL A 94 -0.23 -6.52 -12.51
N ALA A 95 0.55 -7.44 -11.94
CA ALA A 95 1.02 -7.33 -10.56
C ALA A 95 1.86 -6.06 -10.33
N LEU A 96 2.68 -5.67 -11.32
CA LEU A 96 3.48 -4.45 -11.29
C LEU A 96 2.65 -3.16 -11.23
N LEU A 97 1.41 -3.14 -11.73
CA LEU A 97 0.50 -1.99 -11.56
C LEU A 97 0.28 -1.65 -10.08
N CYS A 98 0.33 -2.66 -9.21
CA CYS A 98 0.12 -2.55 -7.76
C CYS A 98 1.42 -2.44 -6.97
N ALA A 99 2.59 -2.44 -7.62
CA ALA A 99 3.87 -2.67 -6.98
C ALA A 99 4.44 -1.45 -6.23
N SER A 100 5.14 -1.79 -5.14
CA SER A 100 6.23 -0.96 -4.60
C SER A 100 7.50 -1.79 -4.71
N HIS A 101 7.96 -2.02 -5.94
CA HIS A 101 9.01 -3.00 -6.22
C HIS A 101 10.42 -2.54 -5.81
N GLY A 102 11.32 -3.51 -5.71
CA GLY A 102 12.71 -3.28 -5.32
C GLY A 102 13.58 -2.60 -6.38
N GLY A 103 13.13 -2.53 -7.63
CA GLY A 103 13.95 -2.06 -8.75
C GLY A 103 14.95 -3.10 -9.24
N GLU A 104 14.73 -4.39 -8.94
CA GLU A 104 15.52 -5.50 -9.47
C GLU A 104 15.46 -5.54 -11.01
N PRO A 105 16.44 -6.17 -11.72
CA PRO A 105 16.42 -6.25 -13.18
C PRO A 105 15.08 -6.71 -13.76
N ARG A 106 14.45 -7.75 -13.18
CA ARG A 106 13.12 -8.23 -13.60
C ARG A 106 12.03 -7.16 -13.58
N HIS A 107 12.08 -6.25 -12.61
CA HIS A 107 11.13 -5.15 -12.49
C HIS A 107 11.39 -4.10 -13.56
N VAL A 108 12.68 -3.73 -13.75
CA VAL A 108 13.10 -2.74 -14.75
C VAL A 108 12.71 -3.19 -16.15
N ASP A 109 13.02 -4.46 -16.50
CA ASP A 109 12.71 -5.04 -17.81
C ASP A 109 11.19 -5.09 -18.06
N ALA A 110 10.41 -5.51 -17.07
CA ALA A 110 8.96 -5.56 -17.20
C ALA A 110 8.34 -4.16 -17.31
N VAL A 111 8.82 -3.17 -16.54
CA VAL A 111 8.37 -1.77 -16.68
C VAL A 111 8.68 -1.22 -18.07
N ALA A 112 9.88 -1.48 -18.59
CA ALA A 112 10.25 -1.08 -19.95
C ALA A 112 9.33 -1.71 -21.01
N ALA A 113 9.03 -3.01 -20.86
CA ALA A 113 8.11 -3.73 -21.75
C ALA A 113 6.69 -3.17 -21.67
N MET A 114 6.16 -2.89 -20.47
CA MET A 114 4.84 -2.27 -20.26
C MET A 114 4.73 -0.91 -20.97
N LEU A 115 5.75 -0.07 -20.82
CA LEU A 115 5.80 1.23 -21.48
C LEU A 115 5.79 1.06 -23.00
N ALA A 116 6.65 0.21 -23.54
CA ALA A 116 6.76 -0.04 -24.99
C ALA A 116 5.43 -0.55 -25.59
N LYS A 117 4.77 -1.51 -24.94
CA LYS A 117 3.46 -2.04 -25.34
C LYS A 117 2.39 -0.96 -25.45
N ALA A 118 2.46 0.07 -24.61
CA ALA A 118 1.53 1.20 -24.62
C ALA A 118 2.01 2.42 -25.43
N GLY A 119 3.10 2.29 -26.19
CA GLY A 119 3.68 3.40 -26.97
C GLY A 119 4.23 4.53 -26.12
N ASN A 120 4.80 4.19 -24.95
CA ASN A 120 5.44 5.11 -24.03
C ASN A 120 6.92 4.75 -23.84
N THR A 121 7.68 5.64 -23.24
CA THR A 121 9.11 5.50 -22.96
C THR A 121 9.42 5.81 -21.49
N ALA A 122 10.64 5.54 -21.07
CA ALA A 122 11.11 5.93 -19.74
C ALA A 122 11.09 7.46 -19.51
N ALA A 123 11.18 8.26 -20.56
CA ALA A 123 11.13 9.71 -20.48
C ALA A 123 9.74 10.26 -20.12
N ASP A 124 8.67 9.46 -20.35
CA ASP A 124 7.30 9.84 -19.98
C ASP A 124 7.03 9.66 -18.48
N LEU A 125 7.88 8.90 -17.76
CA LEU A 125 7.73 8.65 -16.33
C LEU A 125 8.02 9.93 -15.51
N GLN A 126 7.07 10.36 -14.68
CA GLN A 126 7.19 11.53 -13.81
C GLN A 126 7.31 11.14 -12.31
N CYS A 127 7.61 9.88 -12.01
CA CYS A 127 7.74 9.41 -10.62
C CYS A 127 9.03 9.88 -9.92
N GLY A 128 9.95 10.52 -10.65
CA GLY A 128 11.29 10.81 -10.13
C GLY A 128 12.21 9.59 -10.15
N THR A 129 13.35 9.71 -9.47
CA THR A 129 14.37 8.66 -9.39
C THR A 129 14.86 8.50 -7.95
N HIS A 130 15.31 7.31 -7.61
CA HIS A 130 16.03 6.97 -6.37
C HIS A 130 16.89 5.73 -6.59
N ALA A 131 17.83 5.46 -5.69
CA ALA A 131 18.59 4.22 -5.72
C ALA A 131 17.64 3.00 -5.70
N PRO A 132 17.89 1.96 -6.50
CA PRO A 132 17.07 0.76 -6.47
C PRO A 132 17.08 0.14 -5.06
N LYS A 133 15.89 -0.11 -4.52
CA LYS A 133 15.72 -0.53 -3.11
C LYS A 133 16.18 -1.96 -2.81
N TYR A 134 16.41 -2.77 -3.83
CA TYR A 134 16.92 -4.13 -3.60
C TYR A 134 18.36 -4.13 -3.04
N PHE A 135 19.15 -3.07 -3.26
CA PHE A 135 20.45 -2.91 -2.63
C PHE A 135 20.33 -2.84 -1.09
N ASP A 136 19.31 -2.11 -0.58
CA ASP A 136 19.05 -2.05 0.87
C ASP A 136 18.80 -3.47 1.43
N THR A 137 18.10 -4.31 0.65
CA THR A 137 17.77 -5.68 1.05
C THR A 137 18.98 -6.62 1.04
N LEU A 138 19.88 -6.42 0.09
CA LEU A 138 21.14 -7.20 0.02
C LEU A 138 22.16 -6.71 1.04
N GLY A 139 22.00 -5.53 1.59
CA GLY A 139 23.02 -4.85 2.41
C GLY A 139 24.18 -4.31 1.57
N ASP A 140 23.95 -4.12 0.26
CA ASP A 140 24.94 -3.63 -0.68
C ASP A 140 24.82 -2.12 -0.89
N VAL A 141 25.91 -1.52 -1.35
CA VAL A 141 25.92 -0.10 -1.73
C VAL A 141 25.44 0.03 -3.18
N PRO A 142 24.40 0.83 -3.45
CA PRO A 142 23.95 1.06 -4.81
C PRO A 142 25.02 1.82 -5.62
N PRO A 143 25.02 1.69 -6.95
CA PRO A 143 25.91 2.51 -7.81
C PRO A 143 25.61 4.00 -7.59
N PRO A 144 26.56 4.88 -7.92
CA PRO A 144 26.32 6.32 -7.83
C PRO A 144 25.23 6.76 -8.82
N PRO A 145 24.50 7.88 -8.52
CA PRO A 145 23.53 8.44 -9.47
C PRO A 145 24.23 8.90 -10.79
N PRO A 146 23.48 9.08 -11.90
CA PRO A 146 22.02 9.17 -11.98
C PRO A 146 21.32 7.79 -12.01
N TYR A 147 20.15 7.70 -11.38
CA TYR A 147 19.33 6.49 -11.40
C TYR A 147 18.26 6.55 -12.49
N SER A 148 17.93 5.38 -13.05
CA SER A 148 16.85 5.27 -14.03
C SER A 148 15.47 5.41 -13.36
N PRO A 149 14.51 6.14 -13.94
CA PRO A 149 13.14 6.17 -13.46
C PRO A 149 12.46 4.80 -13.57
N LEU A 150 12.93 3.90 -14.43
CA LEU A 150 12.44 2.52 -14.51
C LEU A 150 12.65 1.75 -13.20
N ALA A 151 13.73 2.03 -12.46
CA ALA A 151 14.04 1.39 -11.19
C ALA A 151 13.30 2.02 -10.00
N HIS A 152 12.60 3.13 -10.20
CA HIS A 152 11.78 3.76 -9.15
C HIS A 152 10.67 2.80 -8.70
N ASN A 153 10.48 2.62 -7.39
CA ASN A 153 9.54 1.65 -6.82
C ASN A 153 8.07 1.84 -7.23
N CYS A 154 7.72 2.95 -7.85
CA CYS A 154 6.38 3.24 -8.36
C CYS A 154 6.27 3.19 -9.90
N SER A 155 7.36 2.89 -10.63
CA SER A 155 7.37 2.97 -12.10
C SER A 155 6.33 2.06 -12.76
N GLY A 156 6.06 0.86 -12.20
CA GLY A 156 5.02 -0.03 -12.69
C GLY A 156 3.62 0.60 -12.62
N LYS A 157 3.28 1.26 -11.49
CA LYS A 157 2.03 2.04 -11.37
C LYS A 157 1.97 3.17 -12.41
N HIS A 158 3.04 3.92 -12.57
CA HIS A 158 3.10 5.03 -13.53
C HIS A 158 3.01 4.53 -14.97
N SER A 159 3.57 3.36 -15.30
CA SER A 159 3.39 2.73 -16.61
C SER A 159 1.93 2.42 -16.90
N GLY A 160 1.17 1.91 -15.90
CA GLY A 160 -0.27 1.70 -16.02
C GLY A 160 -1.05 3.01 -16.18
N MET A 161 -0.67 4.07 -15.48
CA MET A 161 -1.26 5.40 -15.62
C MET A 161 -1.05 5.96 -17.04
N LEU A 162 0.16 5.88 -17.57
CA LEU A 162 0.49 6.30 -18.94
C LEU A 162 -0.23 5.45 -19.98
N ALA A 163 -0.33 4.13 -19.78
CA ALA A 163 -1.10 3.24 -20.64
C ALA A 163 -2.58 3.62 -20.65
N HIS A 164 -3.16 3.98 -19.51
CA HIS A 164 -4.53 4.47 -19.44
C HIS A 164 -4.71 5.78 -20.21
N CYS A 165 -3.78 6.72 -20.08
CA CYS A 165 -3.80 7.95 -20.87
C CYS A 165 -3.76 7.64 -22.37
N THR A 166 -2.88 6.75 -22.82
CA THR A 166 -2.84 6.30 -24.22
C THR A 166 -4.16 5.67 -24.66
N ALA A 167 -4.76 4.82 -23.81
CA ALA A 167 -6.02 4.14 -24.12
C ALA A 167 -7.19 5.10 -24.31
N CYS A 168 -7.24 6.15 -23.49
CA CYS A 168 -8.33 7.13 -23.46
C CYS A 168 -8.06 8.39 -24.28
N GLY A 169 -6.87 8.53 -24.88
CA GLY A 169 -6.50 9.73 -25.63
C GLY A 169 -6.25 10.95 -24.74
N TYR A 170 -5.90 10.72 -23.45
CA TYR A 170 -5.59 11.81 -22.52
C TYR A 170 -4.15 12.30 -22.70
N THR A 171 -3.90 13.53 -22.27
CA THR A 171 -2.54 14.09 -22.28
C THR A 171 -1.64 13.26 -21.33
N LYS A 172 -0.32 13.22 -21.62
CA LYS A 172 0.65 12.53 -20.77
C LYS A 172 1.52 13.52 -20.00
N HIS A 173 1.48 14.77 -20.41
CA HIS A 173 2.37 15.81 -19.87
C HIS A 173 2.08 16.12 -18.39
N ASP A 174 0.83 16.07 -18.01
CA ASP A 174 0.30 16.48 -16.70
C ASP A 174 -0.56 15.39 -16.02
N TYR A 175 -0.29 14.12 -16.34
CA TYR A 175 -1.10 12.99 -15.85
C TYR A 175 -1.12 12.83 -14.32
N LEU A 176 -0.30 13.59 -13.60
CA LEU A 176 -0.26 13.64 -12.13
C LEU A 176 -1.05 14.83 -11.54
N ALA A 177 -1.57 15.74 -12.36
CA ALA A 177 -2.38 16.85 -11.86
C ALA A 177 -3.70 16.36 -11.26
N PHE A 178 -4.14 16.94 -10.16
CA PHE A 178 -5.34 16.50 -9.44
C PHE A 178 -6.62 16.59 -10.29
N ASP A 179 -6.68 17.54 -11.22
CA ASP A 179 -7.79 17.78 -12.14
C ASP A 179 -7.66 17.01 -13.47
N HIS A 180 -6.57 16.27 -13.67
CA HIS A 180 -6.42 15.43 -14.84
C HIS A 180 -7.47 14.31 -14.88
N PRO A 181 -8.09 13.98 -16.05
CA PRO A 181 -9.15 12.97 -16.14
C PRO A 181 -8.78 11.60 -15.55
N LEU A 182 -7.53 11.15 -15.73
CA LEU A 182 -7.01 9.94 -15.10
C LEU A 182 -7.09 10.04 -13.55
N GLN A 183 -6.64 11.16 -12.98
CA GLN A 183 -6.62 11.30 -11.51
C GLN A 183 -8.03 11.46 -10.93
N GLN A 184 -8.96 12.03 -11.69
CA GLN A 184 -10.39 12.04 -11.34
C GLN A 184 -10.95 10.61 -11.35
N ALA A 185 -10.66 9.80 -12.38
CA ALA A 185 -11.08 8.39 -12.42
C ALA A 185 -10.50 7.59 -11.24
N ILE A 186 -9.23 7.83 -10.90
CA ILE A 186 -8.59 7.20 -9.73
C ILE A 186 -9.26 7.65 -8.43
N ARG A 187 -9.55 8.95 -8.25
CA ARG A 187 -10.23 9.47 -7.06
C ARG A 187 -11.61 8.81 -6.88
N THR A 188 -12.36 8.70 -7.96
CA THR A 188 -13.65 8.00 -7.97
C THR A 188 -13.48 6.51 -7.59
N ALA A 189 -12.44 5.83 -8.09
CA ALA A 189 -12.17 4.44 -7.76
C ALA A 189 -11.82 4.26 -6.27
N VAL A 190 -11.04 5.18 -5.72
CA VAL A 190 -10.71 5.20 -4.29
C VAL A 190 -11.96 5.41 -3.44
N ALA A 191 -12.77 6.40 -3.77
CA ALA A 191 -14.03 6.68 -3.06
C ALA A 191 -14.96 5.47 -3.06
N HIS A 192 -15.14 4.83 -4.22
CA HIS A 192 -15.97 3.64 -4.37
C HIS A 192 -15.45 2.47 -3.53
N ALA A 193 -14.18 2.09 -3.70
CA ALA A 193 -13.60 0.93 -3.04
C ALA A 193 -13.56 1.09 -1.51
N THR A 194 -13.30 2.31 -1.02
CA THR A 194 -13.24 2.62 0.41
C THR A 194 -14.60 2.97 1.02
N SER A 195 -15.65 3.18 0.22
CA SER A 195 -16.94 3.74 0.66
C SER A 195 -16.80 5.08 1.40
N VAL A 196 -15.84 5.90 0.99
CA VAL A 196 -15.66 7.28 1.47
C VAL A 196 -16.13 8.21 0.35
N PRO A 197 -17.07 9.14 0.60
CA PRO A 197 -17.48 10.12 -0.42
C PRO A 197 -16.29 10.88 -1.00
N GLU A 198 -16.28 11.16 -2.30
CA GLU A 198 -15.15 11.85 -2.95
C GLU A 198 -14.81 13.19 -2.29
N VAL A 199 -15.83 13.91 -1.82
CA VAL A 199 -15.67 15.20 -1.13
C VAL A 199 -15.02 15.08 0.25
N ALA A 200 -15.07 13.89 0.86
CA ALA A 200 -14.49 13.61 2.18
C ALA A 200 -13.06 13.02 2.07
N LEU A 201 -12.58 12.73 0.86
CA LEU A 201 -11.20 12.28 0.65
C LEU A 201 -10.22 13.42 0.91
N VAL A 202 -9.34 13.26 1.90
CA VAL A 202 -8.27 14.23 2.15
C VAL A 202 -7.11 13.93 1.21
N ALA A 203 -6.85 14.84 0.28
CA ALA A 203 -5.83 14.66 -0.75
C ALA A 203 -4.45 15.16 -0.27
N GLY A 204 -3.40 14.53 -0.79
CA GLY A 204 -2.00 14.94 -0.64
C GLY A 204 -1.17 14.44 -1.82
N VAL A 205 0.08 14.85 -1.89
CA VAL A 205 1.03 14.42 -2.93
C VAL A 205 1.94 13.35 -2.35
N ASP A 206 2.03 12.20 -3.02
CA ASP A 206 2.92 11.10 -2.61
C ASP A 206 4.38 11.36 -3.05
N GLY A 207 5.32 10.59 -2.51
CA GLY A 207 6.74 10.67 -2.85
C GLY A 207 7.07 10.45 -4.33
N CYS A 208 6.17 9.84 -5.09
CA CYS A 208 6.26 9.69 -6.55
C CYS A 208 5.50 10.77 -7.32
N SER A 209 5.14 11.86 -6.68
CA SER A 209 4.39 13.01 -7.22
C SER A 209 2.92 12.73 -7.61
N ALA A 210 2.44 11.50 -7.51
CA ALA A 210 1.04 11.18 -7.79
C ALA A 210 0.14 11.61 -6.61
N PRO A 211 -1.14 11.96 -6.86
CA PRO A 211 -2.13 12.13 -5.82
C PRO A 211 -2.26 10.90 -4.92
N ASN A 212 -2.41 11.14 -3.63
CA ASN A 212 -2.67 10.14 -2.59
C ASN A 212 -3.79 10.63 -1.67
N TYR A 213 -4.50 9.73 -1.04
CA TYR A 213 -5.68 10.07 -0.25
C TYR A 213 -5.60 9.46 1.15
N ALA A 214 -6.02 10.23 2.15
CA ALA A 214 -6.27 9.72 3.49
C ALA A 214 -7.73 9.35 3.63
N VAL A 215 -7.95 8.20 4.28
CA VAL A 215 -9.26 7.64 4.62
C VAL A 215 -9.24 7.12 6.06
N PRO A 216 -10.38 6.92 6.71
CA PRO A 216 -10.41 6.20 7.98
C PRO A 216 -9.79 4.80 7.83
N LEU A 217 -9.04 4.35 8.83
CA LEU A 217 -8.27 3.10 8.75
C LEU A 217 -9.16 1.89 8.40
N ARG A 218 -10.37 1.81 8.97
CA ARG A 218 -11.35 0.77 8.63
C ARG A 218 -11.77 0.77 7.16
N ASN A 219 -11.80 1.94 6.52
CA ASN A 219 -12.19 2.05 5.11
C ASN A 219 -11.07 1.58 4.17
N LEU A 220 -9.80 1.73 4.59
CA LEU A 220 -8.68 1.07 3.91
C LEU A 220 -8.79 -0.46 4.05
N ALA A 221 -9.12 -0.97 5.25
CA ALA A 221 -9.36 -2.39 5.46
C ALA A 221 -10.52 -2.89 4.58
N LEU A 222 -11.65 -2.17 4.51
CA LEU A 222 -12.78 -2.50 3.65
C LEU A 222 -12.39 -2.63 2.18
N ALA A 223 -11.59 -1.71 1.67
CA ALA A 223 -11.13 -1.78 0.28
C ALA A 223 -10.32 -3.05 0.00
N PHE A 224 -9.55 -3.54 0.97
CA PHE A 224 -8.79 -4.78 0.85
C PHE A 224 -9.65 -6.04 1.06
N ALA A 225 -10.71 -6.00 1.88
CA ALA A 225 -11.70 -7.07 1.95
C ALA A 225 -12.33 -7.31 0.56
N ARG A 226 -12.83 -6.24 -0.06
CA ARG A 226 -13.45 -6.28 -1.39
C ARG A 226 -12.47 -6.71 -2.50
N LEU A 227 -11.23 -6.23 -2.44
CA LEU A 227 -10.18 -6.63 -3.38
C LEU A 227 -9.90 -8.13 -3.30
N ALA A 228 -9.81 -8.70 -2.10
CA ALA A 228 -9.52 -10.12 -1.87
C ALA A 228 -10.70 -11.02 -2.17
N GLU A 229 -11.93 -10.58 -1.91
CA GLU A 229 -13.14 -11.33 -2.20
C GLU A 229 -13.21 -11.73 -3.68
N GLY A 230 -12.75 -10.85 -4.57
CA GLY A 230 -12.69 -11.11 -6.01
C GLY A 230 -14.06 -11.28 -6.65
N ALA A 231 -15.11 -10.80 -5.99
CA ALA A 231 -16.44 -10.69 -6.57
C ALA A 231 -16.45 -9.68 -7.72
N ASP A 232 -17.42 -9.78 -8.61
CA ASP A 232 -17.62 -8.76 -9.63
C ASP A 232 -18.10 -7.47 -8.96
N ASP A 233 -17.31 -6.41 -9.17
CA ASP A 233 -17.63 -5.08 -8.65
C ASP A 233 -18.68 -4.42 -9.56
N PRO A 234 -19.74 -3.81 -9.02
CA PRO A 234 -20.81 -3.21 -9.82
C PRO A 234 -20.32 -2.08 -10.74
N ARG A 235 -19.19 -1.45 -10.44
CA ARG A 235 -18.61 -0.36 -11.23
C ARG A 235 -17.38 -0.77 -12.03
N TYR A 236 -16.57 -1.69 -11.49
CA TYR A 236 -15.27 -2.07 -12.06
C TYR A 236 -15.24 -3.52 -12.56
N GLY A 237 -16.38 -4.21 -12.55
CA GLY A 237 -16.49 -5.59 -13.05
C GLY A 237 -15.47 -6.52 -12.42
N GLY A 238 -14.80 -7.33 -13.22
CA GLY A 238 -13.77 -8.27 -12.77
C GLY A 238 -12.41 -7.66 -12.42
N ALA A 239 -12.23 -6.33 -12.49
CA ALA A 239 -10.93 -5.70 -12.26
C ALA A 239 -10.32 -5.98 -10.87
N PRO A 240 -11.08 -5.95 -9.75
CA PRO A 240 -10.54 -6.33 -8.44
C PRO A 240 -9.98 -7.76 -8.43
N ARG A 241 -10.72 -8.71 -9.02
CA ARG A 241 -10.30 -10.12 -9.12
C ARG A 241 -9.04 -10.28 -9.95
N THR A 242 -8.94 -9.60 -11.10
CA THR A 242 -7.76 -9.62 -11.97
C THR A 242 -6.51 -9.11 -11.22
N LEU A 243 -6.64 -7.99 -10.50
CA LEU A 243 -5.53 -7.43 -9.71
C LEU A 243 -5.13 -8.35 -8.56
N ALA A 244 -6.10 -8.84 -7.77
CA ALA A 244 -5.83 -9.74 -6.65
C ALA A 244 -5.16 -11.04 -7.11
N ALA A 245 -5.64 -11.65 -8.20
CA ALA A 245 -5.05 -12.85 -8.77
C ALA A 245 -3.61 -12.62 -9.24
N ALA A 246 -3.35 -11.53 -9.94
CA ALA A 246 -2.00 -11.19 -10.38
C ALA A 246 -1.06 -10.93 -9.22
N MET A 247 -1.48 -10.17 -8.20
CA MET A 247 -0.67 -9.88 -7.01
C MET A 247 -0.29 -11.15 -6.24
N THR A 248 -1.25 -12.06 -6.03
CA THR A 248 -1.02 -13.29 -5.27
C THR A 248 -0.23 -14.34 -6.05
N ALA A 249 -0.36 -14.38 -7.37
CA ALA A 249 0.40 -15.28 -8.24
C ALA A 249 1.86 -14.80 -8.46
N HIS A 250 2.09 -13.49 -8.43
CA HIS A 250 3.40 -12.86 -8.69
C HIS A 250 3.81 -11.86 -7.60
N PRO A 251 3.88 -12.31 -6.33
CA PRO A 251 4.19 -11.42 -5.21
C PRO A 251 5.61 -10.82 -5.29
N GLU A 252 6.54 -11.50 -5.97
CA GLU A 252 7.87 -10.98 -6.27
C GLU A 252 7.84 -9.74 -7.17
N MET A 253 6.83 -9.62 -8.04
CA MET A 253 6.64 -8.44 -8.90
C MET A 253 6.01 -7.27 -8.12
N VAL A 254 5.19 -7.56 -7.11
CA VAL A 254 4.57 -6.51 -6.26
C VAL A 254 5.60 -5.84 -5.36
N SER A 255 6.63 -6.57 -4.91
CA SER A 255 7.50 -6.13 -3.83
C SER A 255 8.99 -6.34 -4.13
N GLY A 256 9.41 -7.60 -4.27
CA GLY A 256 10.81 -8.00 -4.50
C GLY A 256 11.41 -8.77 -3.32
N ALA A 257 12.61 -9.30 -3.53
CA ALA A 257 13.31 -10.14 -2.57
C ALA A 257 13.49 -9.44 -1.21
N GLY A 258 13.34 -10.19 -0.12
CA GLY A 258 13.55 -9.71 1.25
C GLY A 258 12.53 -8.70 1.77
N ARG A 259 11.48 -8.37 1.02
CA ARG A 259 10.49 -7.36 1.40
C ARG A 259 9.23 -8.01 2.01
N SER A 260 8.57 -7.26 2.90
CA SER A 260 7.47 -7.78 3.73
C SER A 260 6.25 -8.28 2.94
N ASP A 261 5.81 -7.55 1.89
CA ASP A 261 4.66 -7.98 1.10
C ASP A 261 4.91 -9.34 0.41
N LEU A 262 6.15 -9.59 -0.09
CA LEU A 262 6.53 -10.89 -0.64
C LEU A 262 6.42 -12.00 0.41
N ALA A 263 6.97 -11.76 1.61
CA ALA A 263 6.92 -12.74 2.70
C ALA A 263 5.48 -13.03 3.14
N LEU A 264 4.66 -11.98 3.31
CA LEU A 264 3.25 -12.11 3.71
C LEU A 264 2.43 -12.85 2.66
N MET A 265 2.51 -12.48 1.37
CA MET A 265 1.74 -13.14 0.31
C MET A 265 2.16 -14.60 0.11
N ARG A 266 3.46 -14.91 0.24
CA ARG A 266 3.93 -16.30 0.22
C ARG A 266 3.42 -17.11 1.40
N ALA A 267 3.43 -16.56 2.62
CA ALA A 267 2.87 -17.21 3.79
C ALA A 267 1.36 -17.44 3.66
N GLY A 268 0.65 -16.52 3.00
CA GLY A 268 -0.79 -16.63 2.70
C GLY A 268 -1.13 -17.60 1.58
N ARG A 269 -0.15 -18.12 0.82
CA ARG A 269 -0.34 -19.17 -0.20
C ARG A 269 -1.50 -18.89 -1.18
N GLY A 270 -1.62 -17.63 -1.63
CA GLY A 270 -2.68 -17.19 -2.55
C GLY A 270 -3.97 -16.71 -1.88
N ASP A 271 -4.11 -16.88 -0.57
CA ASP A 271 -5.27 -16.41 0.21
C ASP A 271 -5.16 -14.92 0.57
N TRP A 272 -3.95 -14.36 0.70
CA TRP A 272 -3.76 -13.00 1.16
C TRP A 272 -3.26 -12.07 0.06
N VAL A 273 -4.03 -11.00 -0.17
CA VAL A 273 -3.59 -9.85 -0.97
C VAL A 273 -3.02 -8.81 -0.02
N THR A 274 -1.73 -8.51 -0.12
CA THR A 274 -1.09 -7.57 0.81
C THR A 274 -0.47 -6.39 0.10
N LYS A 275 -0.52 -5.21 0.74
CA LYS A 275 0.19 -4.04 0.27
C LYS A 275 0.64 -3.14 1.40
N ILE A 276 1.94 -2.98 1.50
CA ILE A 276 2.55 -2.00 2.40
C ILE A 276 2.43 -0.59 1.84
N GLY A 277 2.13 0.37 2.71
CA GLY A 277 2.29 1.81 2.49
C GLY A 277 3.50 2.34 3.26
N ALA A 278 4.08 3.44 2.80
CA ALA A 278 5.04 4.20 3.60
C ALA A 278 4.40 4.71 4.90
N GLU A 279 5.22 5.15 5.84
CA GLU A 279 4.76 5.70 7.12
C GLU A 279 3.93 4.72 7.94
N GLY A 280 4.39 3.46 8.02
CA GLY A 280 3.83 2.46 8.94
C GLY A 280 2.41 2.01 8.60
N VAL A 281 2.08 1.85 7.32
CA VAL A 281 0.79 1.34 6.86
C VAL A 281 0.93 -0.06 6.28
N GLN A 282 0.08 -0.99 6.70
CA GLN A 282 -0.09 -2.30 6.07
C GLN A 282 -1.57 -2.55 5.83
N ALA A 283 -1.93 -2.99 4.63
CA ALA A 283 -3.27 -3.45 4.32
C ALA A 283 -3.22 -4.89 3.80
N ILE A 284 -4.16 -5.72 4.23
CA ILE A 284 -4.26 -7.14 3.88
C ILE A 284 -5.72 -7.48 3.64
N GLY A 285 -6.01 -8.13 2.51
CA GLY A 285 -7.29 -8.78 2.26
C GLY A 285 -7.12 -10.29 2.39
N VAL A 286 -8.02 -10.95 3.10
CA VAL A 286 -8.02 -12.40 3.35
C VAL A 286 -9.22 -13.00 2.63
N ARG A 287 -8.97 -13.70 1.51
CA ARG A 287 -10.02 -14.23 0.62
C ARG A 287 -10.90 -15.26 1.32
N SER A 288 -10.30 -16.23 1.98
CA SER A 288 -11.03 -17.34 2.65
C SER A 288 -11.98 -16.88 3.75
N ARG A 289 -11.82 -15.66 4.26
CA ARG A 289 -12.61 -15.07 5.33
C ARG A 289 -13.50 -13.92 4.87
N GLY A 290 -13.27 -13.37 3.68
CA GLY A 290 -13.89 -12.10 3.26
C GLY A 290 -13.49 -10.93 4.17
N TRP A 291 -12.27 -10.95 4.72
CA TRP A 291 -11.81 -9.94 5.69
C TRP A 291 -10.80 -9.01 5.09
N GLY A 292 -10.88 -7.75 5.53
CA GLY A 292 -9.83 -6.76 5.34
C GLY A 292 -9.20 -6.36 6.67
N ILE A 293 -7.89 -6.18 6.66
CA ILE A 293 -7.08 -5.82 7.81
C ILE A 293 -6.27 -4.58 7.44
N ALA A 294 -6.27 -3.55 8.26
CA ALA A 294 -5.38 -2.42 8.13
C ALA A 294 -4.69 -2.13 9.45
N VAL A 295 -3.37 -1.91 9.37
CA VAL A 295 -2.52 -1.54 10.51
C VAL A 295 -1.88 -0.19 10.21
N LYS A 296 -1.94 0.73 11.18
CA LYS A 296 -1.25 2.03 11.13
C LYS A 296 -0.39 2.20 12.37
N VAL A 297 0.90 2.36 12.18
CA VAL A 297 1.84 2.78 13.23
C VAL A 297 1.96 4.30 13.18
N ALA A 298 1.71 4.97 14.29
CA ALA A 298 1.59 6.43 14.36
C ALA A 298 2.86 7.18 13.93
N ASP A 299 4.03 6.69 14.36
CA ASP A 299 5.34 7.27 14.05
C ASP A 299 5.89 6.86 12.66
N GLY A 300 5.16 6.00 11.93
CA GLY A 300 5.54 5.56 10.59
C GLY A 300 6.66 4.52 10.52
N ASN A 301 7.21 4.08 11.63
CA ASN A 301 8.41 3.23 11.64
C ASN A 301 8.07 1.76 11.30
N PRO A 302 8.72 1.17 10.27
CA PRO A 302 8.49 -0.23 9.89
C PRO A 302 8.87 -1.23 10.99
N ARG A 303 9.77 -0.86 11.92
CA ARG A 303 10.11 -1.66 13.09
C ARG A 303 8.91 -1.91 14.02
N GLY A 304 7.96 -0.96 14.06
CA GLY A 304 6.70 -1.11 14.76
C GLY A 304 5.66 -1.89 13.97
N LEU A 305 5.68 -1.76 12.63
CA LEU A 305 4.65 -2.28 11.75
C LEU A 305 4.67 -3.80 11.61
N HIS A 306 5.83 -4.37 11.32
CA HIS A 306 5.93 -5.80 11.00
C HIS A 306 5.58 -6.71 12.18
N PRO A 307 6.11 -6.50 13.41
CA PRO A 307 5.71 -7.30 14.56
C PRO A 307 4.21 -7.22 14.85
N ALA A 308 3.64 -6.01 14.78
CA ALA A 308 2.21 -5.81 14.97
C ALA A 308 1.39 -6.56 13.92
N THR A 309 1.77 -6.47 12.64
CA THR A 309 1.06 -7.14 11.54
C THR A 309 1.05 -8.65 11.72
N VAL A 310 2.21 -9.26 12.02
CA VAL A 310 2.30 -10.72 12.22
C VAL A 310 1.48 -11.15 13.43
N ALA A 311 1.52 -10.41 14.54
CA ALA A 311 0.73 -10.71 15.73
C ALA A 311 -0.79 -10.59 15.49
N VAL A 312 -1.22 -9.61 14.69
CA VAL A 312 -2.62 -9.47 14.26
C VAL A 312 -3.07 -10.71 13.49
N LEU A 313 -2.28 -11.15 12.50
CA LEU A 313 -2.58 -12.37 11.75
C LEU A 313 -2.64 -13.61 12.64
N ASP A 314 -1.75 -13.71 13.62
CA ASP A 314 -1.75 -14.83 14.58
C ASP A 314 -2.98 -14.83 15.50
N GLN A 315 -3.34 -13.69 16.09
CA GLN A 315 -4.53 -13.54 16.92
C GLN A 315 -5.84 -13.82 16.18
N LEU A 316 -5.87 -13.59 14.86
CA LEU A 316 -7.00 -13.91 14.00
C LEU A 316 -7.05 -15.38 13.57
N GLY A 317 -6.08 -16.21 13.99
CA GLY A 317 -5.98 -17.62 13.63
C GLY A 317 -5.67 -17.86 12.16
N LEU A 318 -4.95 -16.92 11.52
CA LEU A 318 -4.58 -16.99 10.11
C LEU A 318 -3.21 -17.64 9.89
N LEU A 319 -2.39 -17.83 10.94
CA LEU A 319 -1.08 -18.44 10.84
C LEU A 319 -1.14 -19.91 11.25
N ASP A 320 -0.76 -20.82 10.35
CA ASP A 320 -0.35 -22.18 10.69
C ASP A 320 1.12 -22.22 11.15
N ALA A 321 1.64 -23.39 11.44
CA ALA A 321 3.02 -23.56 11.92
C ALA A 321 4.07 -23.08 10.90
N ASP A 322 3.85 -23.38 9.61
CA ASP A 322 4.77 -23.02 8.53
C ASP A 322 4.76 -21.50 8.31
N ALA A 323 3.58 -20.88 8.29
CA ALA A 323 3.44 -19.43 8.15
C ALA A 323 4.10 -18.69 9.33
N ARG A 324 3.92 -19.18 10.58
CA ARG A 324 4.62 -18.64 11.76
C ARG A 324 6.14 -18.72 11.61
N ALA A 325 6.65 -19.87 11.18
CA ALA A 325 8.08 -20.05 10.96
C ALA A 325 8.61 -19.11 9.85
N ALA A 326 7.89 -19.01 8.72
CA ALA A 326 8.28 -18.15 7.61
C ALA A 326 8.27 -16.65 7.98
N LEU A 327 7.37 -16.22 8.87
CA LEU A 327 7.21 -14.83 9.28
C LEU A 327 7.93 -14.50 10.60
N ALA A 328 8.64 -15.44 11.23
CA ALA A 328 9.28 -15.24 12.53
C ALA A 328 10.24 -14.04 12.53
N GLY A 329 11.03 -13.87 11.46
CA GLY A 329 11.95 -12.74 11.31
C GLY A 329 11.27 -11.37 11.21
N LEU A 330 10.02 -11.31 10.70
CA LEU A 330 9.20 -10.11 10.69
C LEU A 330 8.46 -9.92 12.01
N GLY A 331 7.98 -11.02 12.62
CA GLY A 331 7.16 -10.99 13.81
C GLY A 331 7.94 -10.65 15.10
N ARG A 332 9.21 -11.05 15.17
CA ARG A 332 10.08 -10.81 16.34
C ARG A 332 11.54 -10.62 15.95
N PRO A 333 11.86 -9.55 15.22
CA PRO A 333 13.24 -9.31 14.78
C PRO A 333 14.15 -9.03 15.96
N GLN A 334 15.30 -9.70 15.98
CA GLN A 334 16.40 -9.40 16.92
C GLN A 334 17.13 -8.13 16.49
N LEU A 335 17.43 -7.26 17.44
CA LEU A 335 18.25 -6.08 17.24
C LEU A 335 19.71 -6.43 17.55
N ARG A 336 20.60 -6.12 16.61
CA ARG A 336 22.03 -6.39 16.76
C ARG A 336 22.83 -5.10 16.61
N ASN A 337 23.92 -5.01 17.37
CA ASN A 337 24.89 -3.93 17.20
C ASN A 337 25.87 -4.26 16.04
N CYS A 338 26.79 -3.33 15.74
CA CYS A 338 27.79 -3.48 14.67
C CYS A 338 28.73 -4.69 14.85
N ARG A 339 28.82 -5.26 16.05
CA ARG A 339 29.58 -6.50 16.33
C ARG A 339 28.75 -7.77 16.16
N GLY A 340 27.45 -7.65 15.77
CA GLY A 340 26.54 -8.77 15.67
C GLY A 340 25.94 -9.23 17.01
N THR A 341 26.27 -8.59 18.13
CA THR A 341 25.71 -8.94 19.45
C THR A 341 24.24 -8.57 19.52
N VAL A 342 23.39 -9.53 19.94
CA VAL A 342 21.96 -9.23 20.19
C VAL A 342 21.86 -8.25 21.37
N THR A 343 21.25 -7.11 21.12
CA THR A 343 21.05 -6.05 22.12
C THR A 343 19.63 -5.98 22.64
N GLY A 344 18.66 -6.55 21.90
CA GLY A 344 17.24 -6.56 22.21
C GLY A 344 16.45 -7.15 21.07
N GLU A 345 15.15 -6.88 21.07
CA GLU A 345 14.22 -7.33 20.05
C GLU A 345 13.09 -6.32 19.85
N ALA A 346 12.38 -6.40 18.72
CA ALA A 346 11.08 -5.80 18.58
C ALA A 346 10.02 -6.89 18.72
N ARG A 347 9.04 -6.70 19.59
CA ARG A 347 7.96 -7.67 19.84
C ARG A 347 6.61 -6.99 19.89
N ALA A 348 5.59 -7.66 19.39
CA ALA A 348 4.24 -7.14 19.42
C ALA A 348 3.74 -6.96 20.87
N ALA A 349 2.93 -5.93 21.06
CA ALA A 349 2.17 -5.64 22.27
C ALA A 349 0.68 -5.44 21.96
N VAL A 350 0.31 -5.46 20.68
CA VAL A 350 -1.08 -5.29 20.24
C VAL A 350 -1.96 -6.43 20.76
N VAL A 351 -3.12 -6.07 21.28
CA VAL A 351 -4.21 -6.97 21.61
C VAL A 351 -5.44 -6.53 20.84
N LEU A 352 -6.03 -7.46 20.08
CA LEU A 352 -7.25 -7.20 19.33
C LEU A 352 -8.48 -7.38 20.22
N ASP A 353 -9.30 -6.34 20.31
CA ASP A 353 -10.62 -6.40 20.90
C ASP A 353 -11.65 -6.83 19.85
N LYS A 354 -12.50 -7.80 20.20
CA LYS A 354 -13.67 -8.15 19.39
C LYS A 354 -14.64 -6.99 19.40
N ALA A 355 -15.08 -6.57 18.20
CA ALA A 355 -15.95 -5.42 18.09
C ALA A 355 -17.25 -5.58 18.85
N SER A 356 -17.53 -4.65 19.77
CA SER A 356 -18.82 -4.54 20.43
C SER A 356 -19.86 -3.90 19.49
N ARG A 357 -21.15 -4.06 19.83
CA ARG A 357 -22.25 -3.35 19.09
C ARG A 357 -22.03 -1.82 19.03
N ARG A 358 -21.36 -1.24 20.03
CA ARG A 358 -21.08 0.21 20.09
C ARG A 358 -20.09 0.69 19.03
N LEU A 359 -19.08 -0.10 18.66
CA LEU A 359 -18.14 0.25 17.59
C LEU A 359 -18.80 0.28 16.19
N ASN A 360 -19.82 -0.57 16.00
CA ASN A 360 -20.57 -0.62 14.74
C ASN A 360 -21.76 0.35 14.70
N ALA A 361 -22.14 0.96 15.83
CA ALA A 361 -23.27 1.90 15.94
C ALA A 361 -22.89 3.37 15.69
N ARG A 362 -21.60 3.70 15.50
CA ARG A 362 -21.21 5.06 15.12
C ARG A 362 -21.75 5.38 13.72
N PRO A 363 -22.39 6.55 13.51
CA PRO A 363 -23.03 6.86 12.25
C PRO A 363 -22.00 6.81 11.11
N ARG A 364 -22.36 6.12 10.03
CA ARG A 364 -21.74 6.37 8.73
C ARG A 364 -21.88 7.87 8.50
N VAL A 365 -20.79 8.57 8.18
CA VAL A 365 -20.84 9.99 7.81
C VAL A 365 -21.99 10.13 6.80
N ALA A 366 -23.07 10.81 7.21
CA ALA A 366 -24.20 11.03 6.33
C ALA A 366 -23.70 11.84 5.13
N ALA A 367 -23.95 11.35 3.94
CA ALA A 367 -23.83 12.14 2.74
C ALA A 367 -24.92 13.21 2.80
N GLU A 368 -24.57 14.45 3.13
CA GLU A 368 -25.31 15.65 2.74
C GLU A 368 -24.77 16.21 1.43
#